data_1ae604fa3f2218e924449389837aa195
#
_entry.id   1ae604fa3f2218e924449389837aa195
#
_cell.length_a   1.000
_cell.length_b   1.000
_cell.length_c   1.000
_cell.angle_alpha   90.00
_cell.angle_beta   90.00
_cell.angle_gamma   90.00
#
_symmetry.space_group_name_H-M   'P 1'
#
loop_
_entity.id
_entity.type
_entity.pdbx_description
1 polymer ?
#
loop_
_entity_poly.entity_id
_entity_poly.type
_entity_poly.pdbx_seq_one_letter_code
_entity_poly.pdbx_strand_id
1 'polypeptide(L)'
;SGNPVLPELYYKLIKGEALGLRAMLHFDMLRLFGPLWTEKEQASIPYQTSSERIVEPLLSADSVLNCVLTDLTRAADLLKDVDPVITDGARNYSGGENGNDLFYRQYRMNYYAVKALMARAYMWKEDYSKAKECAIEVIEEVADEKNPLFPLCTATYADTASNDNMFATEVLFSLYNSIRTDNIYKTYFTSDLNVVNLLTLAGGYQNGRIRTIFESPDDLRFKMWESVTKEGKEFCCFKKYAEVQTTTDEAKAKAERFAYMVPLIRVSELYLIAAECVGVRERQVGIALEKYLNPLRKARKCISLNTESPTDLNTAIRN
;
A
#
# COMPACT_ATOMS: atom_id res chain seq x y z
N SER A 1 -5.03 40.18 2.94
CA SER A 1 -5.14 40.05 1.49
C SER A 1 -3.74 39.98 0.89
N GLY A 2 -3.08 38.85 1.05
CA GLY A 2 -1.83 38.54 0.37
C GLY A 2 -2.11 38.25 -1.09
N ASN A 3 -1.29 38.76 -1.97
CA ASN A 3 -1.28 38.35 -3.38
C ASN A 3 -1.15 36.84 -3.43
N PRO A 4 -2.07 36.06 -4.00
CA PRO A 4 -1.90 34.63 -4.05
C PRO A 4 -0.74 34.33 -5.00
N VAL A 5 0.42 34.02 -4.41
CA VAL A 5 1.63 33.62 -5.15
C VAL A 5 1.37 32.29 -5.89
N LEU A 6 0.34 31.55 -5.45
CA LEU A 6 0.00 30.24 -5.99
C LEU A 6 -1.51 30.17 -6.31
N PRO A 7 -1.92 29.70 -7.51
CA PRO A 7 -3.32 29.44 -7.80
C PRO A 7 -3.97 28.54 -6.77
N GLU A 8 -5.26 28.71 -6.51
CA GLU A 8 -6.00 27.98 -5.46
C GLU A 8 -5.89 26.46 -5.60
N LEU A 9 -5.93 25.95 -6.84
CA LEU A 9 -5.76 24.54 -7.15
C LEU A 9 -4.45 24.00 -6.58
N TYR A 10 -3.32 24.64 -6.89
CA TYR A 10 -2.01 24.20 -6.42
C TYR A 10 -1.85 24.39 -4.92
N TYR A 11 -2.42 25.43 -4.35
CA TYR A 11 -2.43 25.62 -2.89
C TYR A 11 -3.13 24.46 -2.18
N LYS A 12 -4.34 24.08 -2.64
CA LYS A 12 -5.09 22.96 -2.09
C LYS A 12 -4.33 21.65 -2.25
N LEU A 13 -3.81 21.41 -3.45
CA LEU A 13 -3.09 20.18 -3.78
C LEU A 13 -1.83 20.03 -2.90
N ILE A 14 -0.94 21.00 -2.91
CA ILE A 14 0.33 20.95 -2.17
C ILE A 14 0.09 20.87 -0.66
N LYS A 15 -0.86 21.66 -0.15
CA LYS A 15 -1.18 21.65 1.29
C LYS A 15 -1.83 20.34 1.70
N GLY A 16 -2.74 19.78 0.90
CA GLY A 16 -3.35 18.47 1.16
C GLY A 16 -2.32 17.36 1.18
N GLU A 17 -1.44 17.29 0.18
CA GLU A 17 -0.34 16.32 0.12
C GLU A 17 0.61 16.47 1.32
N ALA A 18 0.99 17.69 1.69
CA ALA A 18 1.89 17.95 2.83
C ALA A 18 1.28 17.52 4.17
N LEU A 19 -0.02 17.79 4.40
CA LEU A 19 -0.73 17.34 5.59
C LEU A 19 -0.82 15.82 5.64
N GLY A 20 -1.15 15.17 4.52
CA GLY A 20 -1.17 13.70 4.41
C GLY A 20 0.18 13.06 4.70
N LEU A 21 1.27 13.61 4.16
CA LEU A 21 2.64 13.15 4.45
C LEU A 21 3.03 13.36 5.90
N ARG A 22 2.71 14.53 6.50
CA ARG A 22 2.96 14.78 7.91
C ARG A 22 2.25 13.77 8.79
N ALA A 23 0.99 13.52 8.52
CA ALA A 23 0.20 12.52 9.23
C ALA A 23 0.80 11.11 9.10
N MET A 24 1.19 10.70 7.89
CA MET A 24 1.81 9.40 7.65
C MET A 24 3.10 9.23 8.46
N LEU A 25 3.99 10.21 8.41
CA LEU A 25 5.28 10.13 9.11
C LEU A 25 5.10 10.05 10.63
N HIS A 26 4.22 10.89 11.22
CA HIS A 26 3.94 10.81 12.66
C HIS A 26 3.23 9.50 13.05
N PHE A 27 2.34 8.99 12.19
CA PHE A 27 1.69 7.71 12.44
C PHE A 27 2.70 6.54 12.40
N ASP A 28 3.64 6.54 11.46
CA ASP A 28 4.70 5.55 11.43
C ASP A 28 5.63 5.65 12.64
N MET A 29 5.98 6.86 13.05
CA MET A 29 6.75 7.08 14.28
C MET A 29 5.99 6.60 15.52
N LEU A 30 4.68 6.85 15.61
CA LEU A 30 3.84 6.34 16.68
C LEU A 30 3.82 4.80 16.71
N ARG A 31 3.72 4.16 15.56
CA ARG A 31 3.72 2.68 15.45
C ARG A 31 5.06 2.04 15.83
N LEU A 32 6.16 2.74 15.56
CA LEU A 32 7.52 2.22 15.82
C LEU A 32 7.98 2.48 17.26
N PHE A 33 7.60 3.60 17.83
CA PHE A 33 8.16 4.09 19.10
C PHE A 33 7.11 4.39 20.18
N GLY A 34 5.82 4.37 19.83
CA GLY A 34 4.73 4.56 20.78
C GLY A 34 4.45 3.31 21.62
N PRO A 35 3.68 3.45 22.69
CA PRO A 35 3.22 2.33 23.51
C PRO A 35 2.20 1.45 22.73
N LEU A 36 1.90 0.29 23.27
CA LEU A 36 0.79 -0.54 22.81
C LEU A 36 -0.52 0.26 22.95
N TRP A 37 -1.48 0.01 22.05
CA TRP A 37 -2.75 0.76 22.08
C TRP A 37 -3.54 0.58 23.38
N THR A 38 -3.36 -0.52 24.08
CA THR A 38 -3.89 -0.74 25.44
C THR A 38 -3.37 0.26 26.47
N GLU A 39 -2.25 0.91 26.19
CA GLU A 39 -1.57 1.91 27.04
C GLU A 39 -1.56 3.30 26.36
N LYS A 40 -2.54 3.60 25.56
CA LYS A 40 -2.64 4.79 24.67
C LYS A 40 -2.55 6.13 25.40
N GLU A 41 -2.79 6.18 26.69
CA GLU A 41 -2.68 7.39 27.51
C GLU A 41 -1.23 7.73 27.89
N GLN A 42 -0.29 6.80 27.70
CA GLN A 42 1.11 7.06 27.96
C GLN A 42 1.70 8.04 26.95
N ALA A 43 2.64 8.88 27.45
CA ALA A 43 3.42 9.77 26.61
C ALA A 43 4.22 8.97 25.56
N SER A 44 4.21 9.40 24.32
CA SER A 44 4.83 8.68 23.20
C SER A 44 5.82 9.56 22.43
N ILE A 45 5.31 10.32 21.47
CA ILE A 45 6.11 11.16 20.58
C ILE A 45 5.53 12.59 20.52
N PRO A 46 6.33 13.59 20.16
CA PRO A 46 5.80 14.92 19.86
C PRO A 46 5.05 14.91 18.51
N TYR A 47 4.15 15.86 18.30
CA TYR A 47 3.51 16.10 17.01
C TYR A 47 3.96 17.45 16.45
N GLN A 48 4.93 17.42 15.54
CA GLN A 48 5.55 18.61 14.96
C GLN A 48 4.66 19.22 13.89
N THR A 49 4.23 20.48 14.08
CA THR A 49 3.33 21.18 13.14
C THR A 49 3.99 22.34 12.40
N SER A 50 5.18 22.76 12.81
CA SER A 50 5.92 23.85 12.19
C SER A 50 7.31 23.40 11.75
N SER A 51 7.95 24.17 10.86
CA SER A 51 9.35 23.98 10.45
C SER A 51 10.35 24.60 11.42
N GLU A 52 9.89 25.27 12.46
CA GLU A 52 10.75 25.86 13.45
C GLU A 52 11.40 24.79 14.34
N ARG A 53 12.63 25.04 14.79
CA ARG A 53 13.35 24.12 15.67
C ARG A 53 12.93 24.33 17.13
N ILE A 54 11.65 24.09 17.39
CA ILE A 54 11.07 24.17 18.74
C ILE A 54 10.95 22.72 19.26
N VAL A 55 11.24 22.54 20.53
CA VAL A 55 11.01 21.26 21.22
C VAL A 55 9.53 21.17 21.57
N GLU A 56 8.81 20.36 20.85
CA GLU A 56 7.41 20.06 21.15
C GLU A 56 7.29 19.05 22.31
N PRO A 57 6.27 19.18 23.16
CA PRO A 57 6.07 18.22 24.25
C PRO A 57 5.68 16.84 23.70
N LEU A 58 6.03 15.80 24.46
CA LEU A 58 5.53 14.45 24.22
C LEU A 58 4.02 14.42 24.44
N LEU A 59 3.28 13.89 23.49
CA LEU A 59 1.83 13.68 23.57
C LEU A 59 1.54 12.21 23.91
N SER A 60 0.37 11.94 24.48
CA SER A 60 -0.12 10.57 24.60
C SER A 60 -0.34 9.94 23.21
N ALA A 61 -0.27 8.62 23.10
CA ALA A 61 -0.50 7.94 21.81
C ALA A 61 -1.88 8.26 21.23
N ASP A 62 -2.94 8.35 22.06
CA ASP A 62 -4.26 8.78 21.61
C ASP A 62 -4.26 10.21 21.08
N SER A 63 -3.57 11.15 21.75
CA SER A 63 -3.47 12.54 21.29
C SER A 63 -2.71 12.64 19.96
N VAL A 64 -1.61 11.90 19.79
CA VAL A 64 -0.89 11.85 18.52
C VAL A 64 -1.80 11.32 17.41
N LEU A 65 -2.52 10.23 17.65
CA LEU A 65 -3.42 9.65 16.67
C LEU A 65 -4.59 10.58 16.31
N ASN A 66 -5.08 11.36 17.27
CA ASN A 66 -6.08 12.39 17.01
C ASN A 66 -5.53 13.52 16.13
N CYS A 67 -4.29 13.95 16.34
CA CYS A 67 -3.60 14.91 15.46
C CYS A 67 -3.42 14.33 14.04
N VAL A 68 -3.01 13.08 13.91
CA VAL A 68 -2.90 12.36 12.64
C VAL A 68 -4.24 12.38 11.89
N LEU A 69 -5.33 11.96 12.54
CA LEU A 69 -6.67 11.92 11.93
C LEU A 69 -7.18 13.33 11.56
N THR A 70 -6.85 14.35 12.36
CA THR A 70 -7.17 15.74 12.06
C THR A 70 -6.47 16.22 10.77
N ASP A 71 -5.18 15.93 10.64
CA ASP A 71 -4.44 16.28 9.43
C ASP A 71 -4.93 15.53 8.21
N LEU A 72 -5.24 14.23 8.34
CA LEU A 72 -5.79 13.42 7.25
C LEU A 72 -7.17 13.91 6.81
N THR A 73 -8.05 14.29 7.74
CA THR A 73 -9.36 14.85 7.41
C THR A 73 -9.21 16.17 6.64
N ARG A 74 -8.34 17.07 7.10
CA ARG A 74 -8.05 18.32 6.38
C ARG A 74 -7.41 18.09 5.02
N ALA A 75 -6.53 17.08 4.91
CA ALA A 75 -5.91 16.70 3.65
C ALA A 75 -6.97 16.20 2.66
N ALA A 76 -7.86 15.31 3.08
CA ALA A 76 -8.96 14.81 2.25
C ALA A 76 -9.88 15.95 1.78
N ASP A 77 -10.26 16.87 2.68
CA ASP A 77 -11.10 18.04 2.34
C ASP A 77 -10.45 18.98 1.32
N LEU A 78 -9.12 19.13 1.37
CA LEU A 78 -8.39 19.95 0.40
C LEU A 78 -8.25 19.27 -0.97
N LEU A 79 -8.11 17.95 -0.99
CA LEU A 79 -7.81 17.17 -2.20
C LEU A 79 -9.06 16.75 -2.98
N LYS A 80 -10.19 16.53 -2.31
CA LYS A 80 -11.42 15.93 -2.89
C LYS A 80 -11.94 16.58 -4.17
N ASP A 81 -11.72 17.89 -4.34
CA ASP A 81 -12.26 18.64 -5.48
C ASP A 81 -11.18 19.01 -6.52
N VAL A 82 -9.90 18.75 -6.22
CA VAL A 82 -8.79 19.26 -7.04
C VAL A 82 -7.78 18.20 -7.47
N ASP A 83 -7.78 17.03 -6.82
CA ASP A 83 -6.81 15.99 -7.14
C ASP A 83 -7.21 15.23 -8.42
N PRO A 84 -6.37 15.26 -9.48
CA PRO A 84 -6.66 14.56 -10.72
C PRO A 84 -6.80 13.04 -10.56
N VAL A 85 -6.32 12.47 -9.46
CA VAL A 85 -6.44 11.02 -9.20
C VAL A 85 -7.90 10.55 -9.18
N ILE A 86 -8.83 11.44 -8.83
CA ILE A 86 -10.25 11.13 -8.69
C ILE A 86 -10.90 10.83 -10.03
N THR A 87 -10.49 11.55 -11.07
CA THR A 87 -11.05 11.38 -12.43
C THR A 87 -10.16 10.54 -13.35
N ASP A 88 -8.84 10.69 -13.22
CA ASP A 88 -7.87 10.19 -14.19
C ASP A 88 -6.98 9.06 -13.63
N GLY A 89 -7.17 8.69 -12.36
CA GLY A 89 -6.39 7.64 -11.70
C GLY A 89 -4.90 7.99 -11.55
N ALA A 90 -4.05 7.02 -11.77
CA ALA A 90 -2.62 7.10 -11.49
C ALA A 90 -1.86 8.17 -12.28
N ARG A 91 -2.23 8.44 -13.53
CA ARG A 91 -1.54 9.37 -14.45
C ARG A 91 -0.01 9.24 -14.45
N ASN A 92 0.49 8.00 -14.37
CA ASN A 92 1.93 7.72 -14.30
C ASN A 92 2.59 7.83 -15.69
N TYR A 93 2.56 9.02 -16.25
CA TYR A 93 3.20 9.40 -17.51
C TYR A 93 3.52 10.90 -17.48
N SER A 94 4.42 11.31 -18.37
CA SER A 94 4.84 12.72 -18.47
C SER A 94 3.71 13.61 -19.00
N GLY A 95 3.56 14.79 -18.39
CA GLY A 95 2.67 15.84 -18.85
C GLY A 95 3.16 16.59 -20.09
N GLY A 96 4.37 16.27 -20.57
CA GLY A 96 4.99 16.94 -21.71
C GLY A 96 5.20 18.44 -21.45
N GLU A 97 4.77 19.29 -22.40
CA GLU A 97 4.87 20.75 -22.28
C GLU A 97 4.05 21.35 -21.13
N ASN A 98 3.03 20.61 -20.65
CA ASN A 98 2.20 21.04 -19.51
C ASN A 98 2.87 20.76 -18.15
N GLY A 99 4.10 20.25 -18.13
CA GLY A 99 4.80 19.88 -16.89
C GLY A 99 4.22 18.62 -16.23
N ASN A 100 4.76 18.27 -15.06
CA ASN A 100 4.42 17.04 -14.33
C ASN A 100 3.66 17.27 -13.02
N ASP A 101 3.23 18.48 -12.73
CA ASP A 101 2.67 18.85 -11.42
C ASP A 101 1.40 18.07 -11.08
N LEU A 102 0.57 17.75 -12.08
CA LEU A 102 -0.68 17.01 -11.96
C LEU A 102 -0.57 15.55 -12.43
N PHE A 103 0.66 15.05 -12.63
CA PHE A 103 0.96 13.70 -13.10
C PHE A 103 1.66 12.87 -12.04
N TYR A 104 1.92 11.60 -12.31
CA TYR A 104 2.58 10.67 -11.41
C TYR A 104 1.88 10.57 -10.04
N ARG A 105 0.54 10.46 -10.06
CA ARG A 105 -0.27 10.56 -8.82
C ARG A 105 -0.01 9.43 -7.82
N GLN A 106 0.50 8.27 -8.24
CA GLN A 106 0.93 7.20 -7.33
C GLN A 106 2.21 7.52 -6.56
N TYR A 107 2.97 8.53 -6.97
CA TYR A 107 4.16 9.02 -6.26
C TYR A 107 3.87 10.29 -5.43
N ARG A 108 2.60 10.64 -5.28
CA ARG A 108 2.12 11.77 -4.49
C ARG A 108 1.16 11.24 -3.43
N MET A 109 1.10 11.92 -2.28
CA MET A 109 0.10 11.64 -1.24
C MET A 109 -1.28 12.12 -1.72
N ASN A 110 -1.86 11.38 -2.66
CA ASN A 110 -3.10 11.71 -3.33
C ASN A 110 -4.34 11.47 -2.44
N TYR A 111 -5.52 11.87 -2.92
CA TYR A 111 -6.79 11.76 -2.20
C TYR A 111 -7.05 10.33 -1.69
N TYR A 112 -6.94 9.32 -2.56
CA TYR A 112 -7.19 7.93 -2.16
C TYR A 112 -6.15 7.37 -1.20
N ALA A 113 -4.92 7.80 -1.32
CA ALA A 113 -3.87 7.45 -0.36
C ALA A 113 -4.16 8.02 1.04
N VAL A 114 -4.65 9.27 1.11
CA VAL A 114 -5.08 9.90 2.36
C VAL A 114 -6.26 9.13 2.98
N LYS A 115 -7.29 8.81 2.20
CA LYS A 115 -8.46 8.04 2.67
C LYS A 115 -8.07 6.63 3.14
N ALA A 116 -7.16 5.97 2.42
CA ALA A 116 -6.63 4.66 2.81
C ALA A 116 -5.83 4.73 4.13
N LEU A 117 -5.04 5.78 4.29
CA LEU A 117 -4.31 6.00 5.55
C LEU A 117 -5.27 6.31 6.71
N MET A 118 -6.39 7.01 6.46
CA MET A 118 -7.45 7.19 7.47
C MET A 118 -8.02 5.84 7.91
N ALA A 119 -8.35 4.95 6.96
CA ALA A 119 -8.83 3.61 7.28
C ALA A 119 -7.84 2.85 8.17
N ARG A 120 -6.54 2.86 7.83
CA ARG A 120 -5.46 2.26 8.62
C ARG A 120 -5.35 2.88 10.02
N ALA A 121 -5.44 4.21 10.13
CA ALA A 121 -5.37 4.92 11.41
C ALA A 121 -6.59 4.61 12.30
N TYR A 122 -7.78 4.52 11.72
CA TYR A 122 -8.99 4.11 12.46
C TYR A 122 -8.94 2.64 12.89
N MET A 123 -8.36 1.73 12.09
CA MET A 123 -8.08 0.35 12.54
C MET A 123 -7.18 0.33 13.76
N TRP A 124 -6.11 1.13 13.75
CA TRP A 124 -5.21 1.27 14.89
C TRP A 124 -5.90 1.84 16.13
N LYS A 125 -6.83 2.78 15.92
CA LYS A 125 -7.66 3.38 16.98
C LYS A 125 -8.74 2.44 17.50
N GLU A 126 -8.97 1.29 16.86
CA GLU A 126 -10.07 0.36 17.11
C GLU A 126 -11.47 0.96 16.81
N ASP A 127 -11.52 2.05 16.02
CA ASP A 127 -12.76 2.60 15.49
C ASP A 127 -13.12 1.89 14.18
N TYR A 128 -13.57 0.64 14.32
CA TYR A 128 -13.85 -0.24 13.17
C TYR A 128 -14.96 0.29 12.25
N SER A 129 -15.88 1.09 12.81
CA SER A 129 -16.96 1.69 12.01
C SER A 129 -16.41 2.70 11.01
N LYS A 130 -15.54 3.62 11.46
CA LYS A 130 -14.93 4.61 10.57
C LYS A 130 -13.87 4.00 9.67
N ALA A 131 -13.14 2.99 10.15
CA ALA A 131 -12.20 2.24 9.30
C ALA A 131 -12.91 1.59 8.12
N LYS A 132 -14.04 0.93 8.39
CA LYS A 132 -14.92 0.34 7.38
C LYS A 132 -15.42 1.38 6.38
N GLU A 133 -15.98 2.48 6.87
CA GLU A 133 -16.50 3.57 6.03
C GLU A 133 -15.45 4.09 5.06
N CYS A 134 -14.27 4.46 5.56
CA CYS A 134 -13.17 4.94 4.72
C CYS A 134 -12.69 3.88 3.71
N ALA A 135 -12.61 2.61 4.10
CA ALA A 135 -12.15 1.55 3.23
C ALA A 135 -13.15 1.26 2.10
N ILE A 136 -14.44 1.15 2.43
CA ILE A 136 -15.50 0.84 1.46
C ILE A 136 -15.68 2.00 0.47
N GLU A 137 -15.70 3.24 0.95
CA GLU A 137 -15.79 4.43 0.09
C GLU A 137 -14.70 4.41 -1.00
N VAL A 138 -13.45 4.18 -0.62
CA VAL A 138 -12.36 4.09 -1.62
C VAL A 138 -12.55 2.90 -2.55
N ILE A 139 -12.90 1.71 -2.04
CA ILE A 139 -13.10 0.52 -2.89
C ILE A 139 -14.18 0.79 -3.94
N GLU A 140 -15.32 1.37 -3.54
CA GLU A 140 -16.44 1.66 -4.44
C GLU A 140 -16.07 2.69 -5.51
N GLU A 141 -15.30 3.71 -5.15
CA GLU A 141 -14.88 4.74 -6.11
C GLU A 141 -13.80 4.24 -7.10
N VAL A 142 -12.86 3.40 -6.65
CA VAL A 142 -11.71 3.03 -7.50
C VAL A 142 -11.91 1.73 -8.28
N ALA A 143 -12.88 0.89 -7.90
CA ALA A 143 -13.11 -0.43 -8.48
C ALA A 143 -14.31 -0.48 -9.42
N ASP A 144 -14.74 0.67 -10.00
CA ASP A 144 -15.81 0.70 -11.00
C ASP A 144 -15.54 -0.34 -12.11
N GLU A 145 -16.52 -1.19 -12.40
CA GLU A 145 -16.35 -2.30 -13.35
C GLU A 145 -16.06 -1.83 -14.77
N LYS A 146 -16.52 -0.64 -15.16
CA LYS A 146 -16.39 -0.10 -16.53
C LYS A 146 -15.10 0.68 -16.73
N ASN A 147 -14.64 1.39 -15.70
CA ASN A 147 -13.45 2.22 -15.76
C ASN A 147 -12.73 2.24 -14.40
N PRO A 148 -12.11 1.13 -14.00
CA PRO A 148 -11.46 1.06 -12.70
C PRO A 148 -10.23 1.95 -12.64
N LEU A 149 -10.17 2.86 -11.67
CA LEU A 149 -9.03 3.75 -11.46
C LEU A 149 -7.82 3.00 -10.88
N PHE A 150 -8.08 2.05 -9.94
CA PHE A 150 -7.07 1.21 -9.31
C PHE A 150 -7.56 -0.24 -9.19
N PRO A 151 -7.58 -0.97 -10.33
CA PRO A 151 -8.05 -2.35 -10.32
C PRO A 151 -7.13 -3.29 -9.54
N LEU A 152 -7.72 -4.32 -8.94
CA LEU A 152 -6.94 -5.43 -8.38
C LEU A 152 -6.06 -6.05 -9.46
N CYS A 153 -4.79 -6.25 -9.15
CA CYS A 153 -3.84 -6.86 -10.08
C CYS A 153 -4.20 -8.33 -10.31
N THR A 154 -4.50 -8.65 -11.54
CA THR A 154 -4.80 -10.02 -12.00
C THR A 154 -3.61 -10.60 -12.77
N ALA A 155 -3.70 -11.88 -13.13
CA ALA A 155 -2.71 -12.54 -13.98
C ALA A 155 -2.45 -11.77 -15.29
N THR A 156 -3.48 -11.17 -15.88
CA THR A 156 -3.36 -10.38 -17.11
C THR A 156 -2.42 -9.19 -16.94
N TYR A 157 -2.42 -8.57 -15.79
CA TYR A 157 -1.49 -7.46 -15.49
C TYR A 157 -0.10 -7.95 -15.07
N ALA A 158 -0.04 -9.04 -14.29
CA ALA A 158 1.22 -9.58 -13.76
C ALA A 158 2.00 -10.43 -14.78
N ASP A 159 1.31 -11.10 -15.71
CA ASP A 159 1.92 -11.95 -16.75
C ASP A 159 2.23 -11.17 -18.03
N THR A 160 2.05 -9.86 -18.07
CA THR A 160 2.50 -9.03 -19.20
C THR A 160 4.03 -9.09 -19.29
N ALA A 161 4.55 -8.84 -20.49
CA ALA A 161 6.00 -8.90 -20.77
C ALA A 161 6.89 -8.04 -19.84
N SER A 162 6.29 -7.24 -18.98
CA SER A 162 6.94 -6.35 -18.02
C SER A 162 7.10 -6.92 -16.61
N ASN A 163 6.59 -8.12 -16.30
CA ASN A 163 6.71 -8.76 -14.96
C ASN A 163 6.43 -7.80 -13.79
N ASP A 164 5.21 -7.29 -13.70
CA ASP A 164 4.82 -6.38 -12.62
C ASP A 164 4.72 -7.10 -11.26
N ASN A 165 5.85 -7.22 -10.58
CA ASN A 165 5.94 -7.75 -9.22
C ASN A 165 5.49 -6.73 -8.15
N MET A 166 5.21 -5.48 -8.53
CA MET A 166 4.76 -4.44 -7.61
C MET A 166 3.25 -4.47 -7.39
N PHE A 167 2.49 -5.10 -8.31
CA PHE A 167 1.05 -4.95 -8.40
C PHE A 167 0.69 -3.46 -8.52
N ALA A 168 1.33 -2.80 -9.48
CA ALA A 168 1.30 -1.35 -9.64
C ALA A 168 -0.12 -0.79 -9.85
N THR A 169 -1.02 -1.58 -10.45
CA THR A 169 -2.42 -1.17 -10.62
C THR A 169 -3.16 -0.93 -9.31
N GLU A 170 -2.72 -1.56 -8.22
CA GLU A 170 -3.33 -1.44 -6.89
C GLU A 170 -2.71 -0.37 -6.01
N VAL A 171 -1.59 0.21 -6.43
CA VAL A 171 -0.82 1.13 -5.61
C VAL A 171 -1.49 2.48 -5.56
N LEU A 172 -1.89 2.91 -4.36
CA LEU A 172 -2.44 4.24 -4.11
C LEU A 172 -1.33 5.24 -3.80
N PHE A 173 -0.28 4.80 -3.09
CA PHE A 173 0.89 5.64 -2.79
C PHE A 173 2.18 4.82 -2.75
N SER A 174 3.23 5.38 -3.31
CA SER A 174 4.58 4.80 -3.33
C SER A 174 5.67 5.86 -3.22
N LEU A 175 6.86 5.43 -2.81
CA LEU A 175 8.07 6.22 -2.96
C LEU A 175 8.70 5.93 -4.33
N TYR A 176 9.35 6.94 -4.89
CA TYR A 176 10.20 6.81 -6.06
C TYR A 176 11.66 6.58 -5.63
N ASN A 177 12.25 5.48 -6.06
CA ASN A 177 13.64 5.16 -5.80
C ASN A 177 14.31 4.70 -7.10
N SER A 178 15.05 5.62 -7.75
CA SER A 178 15.71 5.37 -9.04
C SER A 178 16.77 4.27 -8.99
N ILE A 179 17.31 4.00 -7.81
CA ILE A 179 18.33 2.96 -7.56
C ILE A 179 17.77 1.81 -6.71
N ARG A 180 16.45 1.58 -6.77
CA ARG A 180 15.74 0.55 -5.98
C ARG A 180 16.36 -0.84 -6.13
N THR A 181 16.68 -1.23 -7.38
CA THR A 181 17.26 -2.54 -7.65
C THR A 181 18.59 -2.70 -6.96
N ASP A 182 19.46 -1.69 -7.02
CA ASP A 182 20.78 -1.74 -6.39
C ASP A 182 20.69 -1.70 -4.87
N ASN A 183 19.92 -0.75 -4.32
CA ASN A 183 19.84 -0.52 -2.88
C ASN A 183 19.02 -1.58 -2.12
N ILE A 184 18.04 -2.22 -2.77
CA ILE A 184 17.16 -3.18 -2.10
C ILE A 184 17.44 -4.59 -2.62
N TYR A 185 17.26 -4.83 -3.93
CA TYR A 185 17.32 -6.19 -4.46
C TYR A 185 18.74 -6.76 -4.43
N LYS A 186 19.71 -6.05 -5.01
CA LYS A 186 21.10 -6.54 -5.05
C LYS A 186 21.77 -6.58 -3.68
N THR A 187 21.28 -5.77 -2.72
CA THR A 187 21.82 -5.73 -1.36
C THR A 187 21.34 -6.87 -0.49
N TYR A 188 20.07 -7.34 -0.66
CA TYR A 188 19.45 -8.25 0.29
C TYR A 188 18.86 -9.53 -0.31
N PHE A 189 18.48 -9.54 -1.59
CA PHE A 189 17.58 -10.57 -2.13
C PHE A 189 18.12 -11.31 -3.35
N THR A 190 19.14 -10.78 -4.04
CA THR A 190 19.65 -11.45 -5.24
C THR A 190 20.32 -12.78 -4.91
N SER A 191 20.06 -13.76 -5.76
CA SER A 191 20.70 -15.07 -5.67
C SER A 191 22.23 -15.06 -5.84
N ASP A 192 22.82 -13.93 -6.24
CA ASP A 192 24.28 -13.78 -6.37
C ASP A 192 24.98 -13.59 -5.01
N LEU A 193 24.25 -13.21 -3.96
CA LEU A 193 24.81 -12.99 -2.62
C LEU A 193 25.25 -14.31 -1.97
N ASN A 194 26.25 -14.22 -1.10
CA ASN A 194 26.60 -15.32 -0.20
C ASN A 194 25.46 -15.61 0.77
N VAL A 195 25.32 -16.86 1.20
CA VAL A 195 24.22 -17.32 2.08
C VAL A 195 24.09 -16.49 3.35
N VAL A 196 25.21 -16.03 3.93
CA VAL A 196 25.22 -15.22 5.17
C VAL A 196 24.67 -13.80 4.98
N ASN A 197 24.64 -13.29 3.75
CA ASN A 197 24.15 -11.93 3.42
C ASN A 197 22.78 -11.96 2.72
N LEU A 198 22.29 -13.14 2.40
CA LEU A 198 21.05 -13.33 1.63
C LEU A 198 19.84 -13.37 2.55
N LEU A 199 18.95 -12.41 2.40
CA LEU A 199 17.65 -12.44 3.07
C LEU A 199 16.68 -13.34 2.29
N THR A 200 16.46 -14.54 2.80
CA THR A 200 15.75 -15.62 2.09
C THR A 200 14.95 -16.53 3.03
N LEU A 201 14.09 -17.35 2.45
CA LEU A 201 13.45 -18.47 3.14
C LEU A 201 14.25 -19.75 2.91
N ALA A 202 14.55 -20.47 3.99
CA ALA A 202 15.22 -21.76 3.93
C ALA A 202 14.30 -22.84 3.31
N GLY A 203 14.91 -23.78 2.56
CA GLY A 203 14.23 -24.84 1.82
C GLY A 203 13.65 -24.34 0.50
N GLY A 204 13.72 -25.15 -0.54
CA GLY A 204 13.17 -24.83 -1.87
C GLY A 204 11.64 -24.85 -1.92
N TYR A 205 11.10 -24.87 -3.13
CA TYR A 205 9.65 -24.86 -3.36
C TYR A 205 8.93 -26.08 -2.81
N GLN A 206 9.59 -27.23 -2.69
CA GLN A 206 8.93 -28.47 -2.30
C GLN A 206 8.80 -28.61 -0.78
N ASN A 207 9.88 -28.34 -0.06
CA ASN A 207 9.99 -28.66 1.36
C ASN A 207 10.22 -27.41 2.24
N GLY A 208 10.24 -26.23 1.62
CA GLY A 208 10.54 -24.97 2.32
C GLY A 208 9.32 -24.32 2.97
N ARG A 209 9.59 -23.37 3.87
CA ARG A 209 8.59 -22.57 4.57
C ARG A 209 7.63 -21.83 3.62
N ILE A 210 8.05 -21.61 2.35
CA ILE A 210 7.22 -20.96 1.34
C ILE A 210 5.89 -21.70 1.12
N ARG A 211 5.87 -23.03 1.29
CA ARG A 211 4.66 -23.86 1.15
C ARG A 211 3.64 -23.63 2.27
N THR A 212 4.07 -23.16 3.42
CA THR A 212 3.15 -22.78 4.51
C THR A 212 2.57 -21.39 4.36
N ILE A 213 3.18 -20.56 3.49
CA ILE A 213 2.73 -19.20 3.23
C ILE A 213 1.71 -19.16 2.08
N PHE A 214 1.93 -19.96 1.03
CA PHE A 214 1.09 -19.95 -0.18
C PHE A 214 0.37 -21.28 -0.35
N GLU A 215 -0.95 -21.22 -0.45
CA GLU A 215 -1.82 -22.40 -0.63
C GLU A 215 -1.60 -23.08 -2.00
N SER A 216 -1.26 -22.30 -3.02
CA SER A 216 -1.11 -22.76 -4.39
C SER A 216 0.13 -22.17 -5.07
N PRO A 217 0.83 -22.94 -5.92
CA PRO A 217 1.88 -22.42 -6.78
C PRO A 217 1.34 -21.46 -7.87
N ASP A 218 0.04 -21.46 -8.12
CA ASP A 218 -0.61 -20.55 -9.07
C ASP A 218 -0.84 -19.16 -8.49
N ASP A 219 -0.69 -18.98 -7.16
CA ASP A 219 -0.77 -17.68 -6.54
C ASP A 219 0.25 -16.72 -7.18
N LEU A 220 -0.23 -15.57 -7.63
CA LEU A 220 0.63 -14.57 -8.28
C LEU A 220 1.77 -14.10 -7.38
N ARG A 221 1.57 -14.10 -6.07
CA ARG A 221 2.60 -13.73 -5.09
C ARG A 221 3.69 -14.80 -4.98
N PHE A 222 3.36 -16.08 -5.24
CA PHE A 222 4.33 -17.17 -5.28
C PHE A 222 5.34 -16.99 -6.42
N LYS A 223 4.91 -16.45 -7.56
CA LYS A 223 5.78 -16.19 -8.72
C LYS A 223 6.88 -15.15 -8.44
N MET A 224 6.74 -14.37 -7.36
CA MET A 224 7.78 -13.42 -6.91
C MET A 224 8.95 -14.09 -6.21
N TRP A 225 8.92 -15.40 -6.06
CA TRP A 225 9.98 -16.17 -5.43
C TRP A 225 10.72 -17.01 -6.45
N GLU A 226 11.98 -17.27 -6.20
CA GLU A 226 12.85 -18.11 -7.04
C GLU A 226 13.56 -19.13 -6.16
N SER A 227 13.49 -20.42 -6.53
CA SER A 227 14.25 -21.47 -5.84
C SER A 227 15.67 -21.53 -6.39
N VAL A 228 16.64 -21.43 -5.50
CA VAL A 228 18.06 -21.49 -5.83
C VAL A 228 18.78 -22.48 -4.92
N THR A 229 19.83 -23.15 -5.44
CA THR A 229 20.67 -24.05 -4.64
C THR A 229 22.00 -23.37 -4.39
N LYS A 230 22.38 -23.26 -3.12
CA LYS A 230 23.68 -22.73 -2.67
C LYS A 230 24.28 -23.66 -1.61
N GLU A 231 25.54 -24.00 -1.78
CA GLU A 231 26.27 -24.87 -0.84
C GLU A 231 25.52 -26.20 -0.54
N GLY A 232 24.83 -26.74 -1.57
CA GLY A 232 24.05 -27.97 -1.45
C GLY A 232 22.70 -27.85 -0.71
N LYS A 233 22.27 -26.61 -0.39
CA LYS A 233 20.98 -26.33 0.25
C LYS A 233 20.10 -25.48 -0.67
N GLU A 234 18.79 -25.73 -0.60
CA GLU A 234 17.81 -24.95 -1.33
C GLU A 234 17.33 -23.75 -0.51
N PHE A 235 17.09 -22.64 -1.21
CA PHE A 235 16.57 -21.38 -0.67
C PHE A 235 15.53 -20.81 -1.61
N CYS A 236 14.59 -20.01 -1.08
CA CYS A 236 13.64 -19.23 -1.86
C CYS A 236 13.99 -17.74 -1.77
N CYS A 237 14.50 -17.17 -2.87
CA CYS A 237 14.88 -15.78 -3.00
C CYS A 237 13.70 -14.92 -3.48
N PHE A 238 13.56 -13.72 -2.90
CA PHE A 238 12.43 -12.82 -3.20
C PHE A 238 12.78 -11.85 -4.33
N LYS A 239 12.03 -11.89 -5.44
CA LYS A 239 12.29 -11.10 -6.66
C LYS A 239 11.45 -9.83 -6.80
N LYS A 240 10.67 -9.45 -5.81
CA LYS A 240 9.77 -8.30 -5.93
C LYS A 240 10.45 -7.03 -6.45
N TYR A 241 11.66 -6.76 -6.00
CA TYR A 241 12.42 -5.57 -6.35
C TYR A 241 13.53 -5.82 -7.38
N ALA A 242 13.52 -6.98 -8.03
CA ALA A 242 14.42 -7.28 -9.15
C ALA A 242 14.22 -6.28 -10.29
N GLU A 243 15.22 -6.18 -11.15
CA GLU A 243 15.12 -5.40 -12.38
C GLU A 243 13.99 -5.93 -13.26
N VAL A 244 13.21 -5.01 -13.81
CA VAL A 244 12.12 -5.37 -14.72
C VAL A 244 12.72 -5.65 -16.09
N GLN A 245 12.70 -6.92 -16.47
CA GLN A 245 13.15 -7.35 -17.80
C GLN A 245 12.05 -7.08 -18.81
N THR A 246 12.38 -6.36 -19.87
CA THR A 246 11.43 -6.03 -20.96
C THR A 246 12.03 -6.40 -22.31
N THR A 247 11.20 -6.99 -23.17
CA THR A 247 11.62 -7.47 -24.50
C THR A 247 11.18 -6.57 -25.63
N THR A 248 10.29 -5.62 -25.38
CA THR A 248 9.75 -4.69 -26.38
C THR A 248 9.72 -3.27 -25.85
N ASP A 249 9.73 -2.27 -26.76
CA ASP A 249 9.62 -0.85 -26.37
C ASP A 249 8.30 -0.53 -25.66
N GLU A 250 7.20 -1.17 -26.06
CA GLU A 250 5.92 -1.02 -25.39
C GLU A 250 5.96 -1.56 -23.96
N ALA A 251 6.58 -2.73 -23.73
CA ALA A 251 6.75 -3.30 -22.41
C ALA A 251 7.67 -2.42 -21.54
N LYS A 252 8.71 -1.82 -22.13
CA LYS A 252 9.60 -0.88 -21.46
C LYS A 252 8.84 0.37 -21.01
N ALA A 253 8.05 0.99 -21.88
CA ALA A 253 7.24 2.14 -21.53
C ALA A 253 6.21 1.85 -20.43
N LYS A 254 5.64 0.65 -20.41
CA LYS A 254 4.77 0.18 -19.31
C LYS A 254 5.55 -0.02 -18.02
N ALA A 255 6.73 -0.63 -18.09
CA ALA A 255 7.56 -0.91 -16.93
C ALA A 255 8.11 0.37 -16.27
N GLU A 256 8.42 1.41 -17.02
CA GLU A 256 8.87 2.70 -16.50
C GLU A 256 7.91 3.30 -15.47
N ARG A 257 6.62 2.99 -15.58
CA ARG A 257 5.57 3.47 -14.65
C ARG A 257 5.75 2.93 -13.23
N PHE A 258 6.40 1.77 -13.05
CA PHE A 258 6.56 1.11 -11.75
C PHE A 258 7.98 0.58 -11.47
N ALA A 259 8.91 0.71 -12.41
CA ALA A 259 10.28 0.19 -12.26
C ALA A 259 11.00 0.72 -11.01
N TYR A 260 10.69 1.94 -10.62
CA TYR A 260 11.30 2.61 -9.46
C TYR A 260 10.38 2.72 -8.24
N MET A 261 9.22 2.06 -8.29
CA MET A 261 8.18 2.13 -7.27
C MET A 261 8.54 1.31 -6.02
N VAL A 262 8.37 1.92 -4.84
CA VAL A 262 8.36 1.24 -3.55
C VAL A 262 6.96 1.45 -2.94
N PRO A 263 6.03 0.49 -3.09
CA PRO A 263 4.65 0.64 -2.64
C PRO A 263 4.54 0.78 -1.13
N LEU A 264 3.77 1.76 -0.65
CA LEU A 264 3.47 1.99 0.76
C LEU A 264 2.00 1.76 1.11
N ILE A 265 1.09 2.12 0.20
CA ILE A 265 -0.36 1.97 0.39
C ILE A 265 -0.95 1.36 -0.87
N ARG A 266 -1.75 0.29 -0.72
CA ARG A 266 -2.40 -0.42 -1.83
C ARG A 266 -3.88 -0.62 -1.53
N VAL A 267 -4.70 -0.61 -2.58
CA VAL A 267 -6.14 -0.86 -2.46
C VAL A 267 -6.45 -2.24 -1.86
N SER A 268 -5.61 -3.25 -2.11
CA SER A 268 -5.76 -4.58 -1.50
C SER A 268 -5.81 -4.57 0.03
N GLU A 269 -5.12 -3.64 0.69
CA GLU A 269 -5.21 -3.46 2.15
C GLU A 269 -6.62 -3.04 2.57
N LEU A 270 -7.27 -2.17 1.79
CA LEU A 270 -8.64 -1.73 2.09
C LEU A 270 -9.65 -2.87 1.98
N TYR A 271 -9.46 -3.78 1.01
CA TYR A 271 -10.26 -5.01 0.94
C TYR A 271 -10.10 -5.88 2.20
N LEU A 272 -8.90 -5.97 2.75
CA LEU A 272 -8.66 -6.71 4.00
C LEU A 272 -9.26 -5.99 5.21
N ILE A 273 -9.14 -4.66 5.30
CA ILE A 273 -9.78 -3.85 6.35
C ILE A 273 -11.31 -4.02 6.29
N ALA A 274 -11.91 -3.89 5.11
CA ALA A 274 -13.35 -4.07 4.94
C ALA A 274 -13.80 -5.49 5.32
N ALA A 275 -13.05 -6.52 4.89
CA ALA A 275 -13.33 -7.91 5.24
C ALA A 275 -13.24 -8.15 6.76
N GLU A 276 -12.24 -7.59 7.46
CA GLU A 276 -12.13 -7.70 8.92
C GLU A 276 -13.28 -6.99 9.62
N CYS A 277 -13.56 -5.74 9.25
CA CYS A 277 -14.62 -4.96 9.90
C CYS A 277 -15.99 -5.62 9.73
N VAL A 278 -16.36 -5.97 8.50
CA VAL A 278 -17.67 -6.56 8.18
C VAL A 278 -17.79 -7.99 8.70
N GLY A 279 -16.79 -8.82 8.39
CA GLY A 279 -16.89 -10.26 8.66
C GLY A 279 -16.53 -10.66 10.08
N VAL A 280 -15.49 -10.04 10.67
CA VAL A 280 -15.02 -10.41 12.01
C VAL A 280 -15.72 -9.59 13.09
N ARG A 281 -15.76 -8.26 12.92
CA ARG A 281 -16.32 -7.37 13.96
C ARG A 281 -17.85 -7.34 13.94
N GLU A 282 -18.46 -7.24 12.77
CA GLU A 282 -19.93 -7.25 12.61
C GLU A 282 -20.52 -8.66 12.42
N ARG A 283 -19.66 -9.69 12.32
CA ARG A 283 -20.05 -11.10 12.13
C ARG A 283 -20.85 -11.37 10.84
N GLN A 284 -20.67 -10.55 9.81
CA GLN A 284 -21.31 -10.70 8.50
C GLN A 284 -20.37 -11.43 7.53
N VAL A 285 -19.97 -12.67 7.87
CA VAL A 285 -18.92 -13.43 7.18
C VAL A 285 -19.24 -13.62 5.70
N GLY A 286 -20.47 -13.97 5.33
CA GLY A 286 -20.89 -14.16 3.95
C GLY A 286 -20.67 -12.90 3.09
N ILE A 287 -21.06 -11.73 3.60
CA ILE A 287 -20.86 -10.44 2.90
C ILE A 287 -19.38 -10.12 2.76
N ALA A 288 -18.60 -10.33 3.82
CA ALA A 288 -17.16 -10.08 3.80
C ALA A 288 -16.43 -10.97 2.78
N LEU A 289 -16.83 -12.23 2.66
CA LEU A 289 -16.29 -13.15 1.66
C LEU A 289 -16.67 -12.74 0.25
N GLU A 290 -17.95 -12.49 0.01
CA GLU A 290 -18.47 -12.19 -1.32
C GLU A 290 -17.90 -10.88 -1.88
N LYS A 291 -17.93 -9.81 -1.08
CA LYS A 291 -17.60 -8.46 -1.56
C LYS A 291 -16.13 -8.08 -1.45
N TYR A 292 -15.39 -8.66 -0.49
CA TYR A 292 -14.05 -8.16 -0.19
C TYR A 292 -12.95 -9.23 -0.29
N LEU A 293 -13.02 -10.31 0.48
CA LEU A 293 -11.91 -11.26 0.54
C LEU A 293 -11.81 -12.14 -0.71
N ASN A 294 -12.90 -12.73 -1.17
CA ASN A 294 -12.86 -13.61 -2.34
C ASN A 294 -12.56 -12.89 -3.65
N PRO A 295 -13.02 -11.66 -3.93
CA PRO A 295 -12.53 -10.89 -5.07
C PRO A 295 -11.01 -10.69 -5.06
N LEU A 296 -10.43 -10.35 -3.90
CA LEU A 296 -8.98 -10.24 -3.74
C LEU A 296 -8.27 -11.59 -3.96
N ARG A 297 -8.76 -12.68 -3.34
CA ARG A 297 -8.22 -14.04 -3.51
C ARG A 297 -8.27 -14.50 -4.97
N LYS A 298 -9.41 -14.28 -5.63
CA LYS A 298 -9.58 -14.59 -7.06
C LYS A 298 -8.59 -13.83 -7.93
N ALA A 299 -8.37 -12.53 -7.67
CA ALA A 299 -7.38 -11.73 -8.38
C ALA A 299 -5.96 -12.31 -8.23
N ARG A 300 -5.64 -12.96 -7.11
CA ARG A 300 -4.37 -13.63 -6.83
C ARG A 300 -4.29 -15.08 -7.35
N LYS A 301 -5.32 -15.60 -8.01
CA LYS A 301 -5.47 -17.01 -8.38
C LYS A 301 -5.52 -17.97 -7.17
N CYS A 302 -5.95 -17.47 -6.03
CA CYS A 302 -6.22 -18.30 -4.85
C CYS A 302 -7.63 -18.89 -4.92
N ILE A 303 -7.83 -20.03 -4.26
CA ILE A 303 -9.14 -20.66 -4.11
C ILE A 303 -10.02 -19.75 -3.24
N SER A 304 -11.29 -19.57 -3.64
CA SER A 304 -12.25 -18.83 -2.83
C SER A 304 -12.47 -19.51 -1.49
N LEU A 305 -12.48 -18.73 -0.42
CA LEU A 305 -12.79 -19.24 0.91
C LEU A 305 -14.31 -19.43 1.03
N ASN A 306 -14.71 -20.54 1.66
CA ASN A 306 -16.10 -20.81 2.03
C ASN A 306 -16.14 -21.20 3.50
N THR A 307 -16.56 -20.30 4.36
CA THR A 307 -16.71 -20.49 5.81
C THR A 307 -17.79 -19.58 6.34
N GLU A 308 -18.42 -19.97 7.44
CA GLU A 308 -19.31 -19.13 8.23
C GLU A 308 -18.66 -18.66 9.54
N SER A 309 -17.42 -19.09 9.78
CA SER A 309 -16.67 -18.83 11.00
C SER A 309 -15.92 -17.49 10.92
N PRO A 310 -16.20 -16.52 11.79
CA PRO A 310 -15.41 -15.28 11.89
C PRO A 310 -13.94 -15.54 12.23
N THR A 311 -13.64 -16.61 12.96
CA THR A 311 -12.28 -17.00 13.34
C THR A 311 -11.48 -17.48 12.15
N ASP A 312 -12.09 -18.32 11.29
CA ASP A 312 -11.43 -18.83 10.06
C ASP A 312 -11.22 -17.68 9.07
N LEU A 313 -12.23 -16.80 8.94
CA LEU A 313 -12.10 -15.58 8.14
C LEU A 313 -10.94 -14.71 8.62
N ASN A 314 -10.85 -14.46 9.93
CA ASN A 314 -9.76 -13.66 10.51
C ASN A 314 -8.38 -14.29 10.27
N THR A 315 -8.30 -15.62 10.36
CA THR A 315 -7.08 -16.36 10.03
C THR A 315 -6.70 -16.18 8.57
N ALA A 316 -7.67 -16.28 7.65
CA ALA A 316 -7.43 -16.10 6.22
C ALA A 316 -7.06 -14.65 5.82
N ILE A 317 -7.54 -13.64 6.56
CA ILE A 317 -7.17 -12.24 6.34
C ILE A 317 -5.70 -11.98 6.73
N ARG A 318 -5.21 -12.68 7.77
CA ARG A 318 -3.84 -12.51 8.30
C ARG A 318 -2.78 -13.30 7.54
N ASN A 319 -3.17 -14.34 6.81
CA ASN A 319 -2.29 -15.18 5.98
C ASN A 319 -2.22 -14.66 4.53
#